data_ccd69eb827f5f6eb32c2306d417129ae
#
_entry.id   ccd69eb827f5f6eb32c2306d417129ae
#
_cell.length_a   1.000
_cell.length_b   1.000
_cell.length_c   1.000
_cell.angle_alpha   90.00
_cell.angle_beta   90.00
_cell.angle_gamma   90.00
#
_symmetry.space_group_name_H-M   'P 1'
#
loop_
_entity.id
_entity.type
_entity.pdbx_description
1 polymer ?
#
loop_
_entity_poly.entity_id
_entity_poly.type
_entity_poly.pdbx_seq_one_letter_code
_entity_poly.pdbx_strand_id
1 'polypeptide(L)'
;MYKRQVVKISGTKVIPVNPGKANVTITVAAGTRYAAASKTVTITVIPAKTSLRSVKSKTAKQATVTWKKAKSISGYQISYSQNSSMKKAKALTVKGSATRATLKKLVSKKKYYVRIRTYKVVSGKKYYSKWSSKKSVKIR
;
A
#
# COMPACT_ATOMS: atom_id res chain seq x y z
N MET A 1 12.38 20.80 15.51
CA MET A 1 11.35 19.87 15.01
C MET A 1 11.50 19.71 13.49
N TYR A 2 12.02 18.60 13.03
CA TYR A 2 12.14 18.36 11.59
C TYR A 2 10.75 18.09 11.01
N LYS A 3 10.21 19.03 10.25
CA LYS A 3 8.99 18.79 9.47
C LYS A 3 9.29 17.70 8.45
N ARG A 4 8.66 16.54 8.60
CA ARG A 4 8.80 15.41 7.66
C ARG A 4 8.23 15.83 6.31
N GLN A 5 9.10 16.09 5.35
CA GLN A 5 8.73 16.55 4.01
C GLN A 5 8.08 15.40 3.23
N VAL A 6 6.89 15.62 2.69
CA VAL A 6 6.16 14.63 1.85
C VAL A 6 6.64 14.68 0.41
N VAL A 7 6.88 15.86 -0.11
CA VAL A 7 7.41 16.10 -1.47
C VAL A 7 8.53 17.13 -1.44
N LYS A 8 9.45 17.03 -2.38
CA LYS A 8 10.49 18.01 -2.68
C LYS A 8 10.24 18.59 -4.06
N ILE A 9 10.43 19.88 -4.23
CA ILE A 9 10.36 20.54 -5.54
C ILE A 9 11.80 20.78 -6.04
N SER A 10 12.08 20.38 -7.27
CA SER A 10 13.35 20.61 -7.96
C SER A 10 13.05 21.10 -9.37
N GLY A 11 13.25 22.40 -9.60
CA GLY A 11 12.81 23.06 -10.84
C GLY A 11 11.30 22.88 -11.05
N THR A 12 10.92 22.33 -12.17
CA THR A 12 9.52 22.03 -12.53
C THR A 12 9.02 20.66 -12.06
N LYS A 13 9.85 19.89 -11.33
CA LYS A 13 9.52 18.51 -10.91
C LYS A 13 9.13 18.45 -9.44
N VAL A 14 8.08 17.70 -9.14
CA VAL A 14 7.67 17.34 -7.78
C VAL A 14 8.18 15.93 -7.49
N ILE A 15 9.06 15.79 -6.50
CA ILE A 15 9.71 14.53 -6.13
C ILE A 15 9.08 14.01 -4.86
N PRO A 16 8.51 12.78 -4.85
CA PRO A 16 7.98 12.18 -3.63
C PRO A 16 9.13 11.82 -2.66
N VAL A 17 8.97 12.17 -1.39
CA VAL A 17 9.96 11.91 -0.34
C VAL A 17 9.42 10.91 0.70
N ASN A 18 8.28 11.20 1.27
CA ASN A 18 7.64 10.35 2.30
C ASN A 18 6.15 10.19 2.01
N PRO A 19 5.53 9.07 2.41
CA PRO A 19 4.08 8.92 2.33
C PRO A 19 3.35 10.01 3.11
N GLY A 20 2.28 10.52 2.53
CA GLY A 20 1.49 11.61 3.10
C GLY A 20 0.76 12.41 2.04
N LYS A 21 0.14 13.50 2.49
CA LYS A 21 -0.47 14.51 1.61
C LYS A 21 0.31 15.81 1.68
N ALA A 22 0.51 16.45 0.54
CA ALA A 22 1.10 17.78 0.44
C ALA A 22 0.29 18.64 -0.54
N ASN A 23 0.10 19.90 -0.20
CA ASN A 23 -0.46 20.89 -1.11
C ASN A 23 0.70 21.60 -1.81
N VAL A 24 0.68 21.62 -3.13
CA VAL A 24 1.64 22.35 -3.98
C VAL A 24 0.89 23.46 -4.68
N THR A 25 1.28 24.71 -4.41
CA THR A 25 0.71 25.88 -5.07
C THR A 25 1.62 26.28 -6.23
N ILE A 26 1.04 26.38 -7.43
CA ILE A 26 1.69 26.86 -8.64
C ILE A 26 1.23 28.29 -8.83
N THR A 27 2.19 29.24 -8.86
CA THR A 27 1.91 30.67 -9.02
C THR A 27 2.56 31.18 -10.30
N VAL A 28 1.80 31.90 -11.09
CA VAL A 28 2.29 32.63 -12.27
C VAL A 28 2.21 34.12 -11.92
N ALA A 29 3.34 34.81 -11.98
CA ALA A 29 3.39 36.25 -11.75
C ALA A 29 2.68 37.01 -12.90
N ALA A 30 2.12 38.18 -12.57
CA ALA A 30 1.56 39.07 -13.58
C ALA A 30 2.65 39.54 -14.58
N GLY A 31 2.31 39.52 -15.85
CA GLY A 31 3.11 40.08 -16.93
C GLY A 31 2.37 41.22 -17.61
N THR A 32 3.00 41.84 -18.60
CA THR A 32 2.41 42.99 -19.35
C THR A 32 1.12 42.63 -20.09
N ARG A 33 0.86 41.33 -20.36
CA ARG A 33 -0.33 40.84 -21.09
C ARG A 33 -1.16 39.82 -20.31
N TYR A 34 -0.77 39.45 -19.07
CA TYR A 34 -1.42 38.39 -18.29
C TYR A 34 -1.59 38.85 -16.85
N ALA A 35 -2.76 38.50 -16.28
CA ALA A 35 -2.98 38.64 -14.85
C ALA A 35 -2.24 37.55 -14.06
N ALA A 36 -1.90 37.82 -12.80
CA ALA A 36 -1.36 36.82 -11.90
C ALA A 36 -2.38 35.71 -11.68
N ALA A 37 -1.94 34.45 -11.64
CA ALA A 37 -2.78 33.29 -11.36
C ALA A 37 -2.07 32.31 -10.41
N SER A 38 -2.84 31.65 -9.57
CA SER A 38 -2.34 30.57 -8.71
C SER A 38 -3.30 29.39 -8.70
N LYS A 39 -2.74 28.16 -8.60
CA LYS A 39 -3.50 26.92 -8.46
C LYS A 39 -2.85 26.02 -7.42
N THR A 40 -3.62 25.58 -6.46
CA THR A 40 -3.17 24.59 -5.46
C THR A 40 -3.62 23.20 -5.86
N VAL A 41 -2.68 22.24 -5.86
CA VAL A 41 -2.92 20.83 -6.14
C VAL A 41 -2.51 20.00 -4.92
N THR A 42 -3.39 19.10 -4.48
CA THR A 42 -3.08 18.16 -3.41
C THR A 42 -2.44 16.91 -3.99
N ILE A 43 -1.20 16.63 -3.58
CA ILE A 43 -0.45 15.44 -3.97
C ILE A 43 -0.48 14.44 -2.81
N THR A 44 -0.88 13.19 -3.09
CA THR A 44 -0.82 12.10 -2.12
C THR A 44 0.30 11.14 -2.51
N VAL A 45 1.29 11.01 -1.62
CA VAL A 45 2.38 10.02 -1.76
C VAL A 45 2.01 8.78 -0.98
N ILE A 46 2.02 7.62 -1.64
CA ILE A 46 1.72 6.31 -1.05
C ILE A 46 2.98 5.46 -0.94
N PRO A 47 3.06 4.48 0.01
CA PRO A 47 4.21 3.60 0.10
C PRO A 47 4.36 2.70 -1.14
N ALA A 48 5.58 2.21 -1.37
CA ALA A 48 5.85 1.26 -2.43
C ALA A 48 5.06 -0.04 -2.24
N LYS A 49 4.50 -0.57 -3.32
CA LYS A 49 3.80 -1.86 -3.29
C LYS A 49 4.77 -3.03 -3.10
N THR A 50 4.26 -4.15 -2.61
CA THR A 50 4.96 -5.43 -2.57
C THR A 50 4.26 -6.46 -3.46
N SER A 51 4.86 -7.64 -3.60
CA SER A 51 4.31 -8.76 -4.37
C SER A 51 4.34 -10.05 -3.56
N LEU A 52 3.32 -10.89 -3.76
CA LEU A 52 3.27 -12.23 -3.22
C LEU A 52 4.30 -13.13 -3.91
N ARG A 53 5.13 -13.83 -3.13
CA ARG A 53 6.02 -14.89 -3.63
C ARG A 53 5.25 -16.19 -3.76
N SER A 54 4.66 -16.67 -2.68
CA SER A 54 3.88 -17.91 -2.68
C SER A 54 2.71 -17.85 -1.71
N VAL A 55 1.69 -18.65 -2.01
CA VAL A 55 0.59 -18.98 -1.10
C VAL A 55 0.42 -20.49 -1.18
N LYS A 56 0.65 -21.20 -0.06
CA LYS A 56 0.63 -22.66 -0.01
C LYS A 56 -0.16 -23.15 1.22
N SER A 57 -0.93 -24.20 1.04
CA SER A 57 -1.63 -24.89 2.14
C SER A 57 -1.00 -26.26 2.36
N LYS A 58 -0.10 -26.36 3.32
CA LYS A 58 0.54 -27.63 3.73
C LYS A 58 -0.21 -28.29 4.88
N THR A 59 -0.86 -27.51 5.72
CA THR A 59 -1.62 -27.93 6.89
C THR A 59 -3.11 -27.68 6.66
N ALA A 60 -3.96 -28.57 7.17
CA ALA A 60 -5.41 -28.43 7.07
C ALA A 60 -5.90 -27.08 7.66
N LYS A 61 -6.89 -26.47 7.03
CA LYS A 61 -7.51 -25.19 7.44
C LYS A 61 -6.53 -24.01 7.58
N GLN A 62 -5.35 -24.10 6.95
CA GLN A 62 -4.33 -23.04 7.00
C GLN A 62 -3.71 -22.80 5.63
N ALA A 63 -3.19 -21.58 5.43
CA ALA A 63 -2.38 -21.23 4.29
C ALA A 63 -1.20 -20.33 4.72
N THR A 64 0.00 -20.69 4.30
CA THR A 64 1.19 -19.88 4.50
C THR A 64 1.36 -18.95 3.30
N VAL A 65 1.47 -17.67 3.57
CA VAL A 65 1.67 -16.60 2.60
C VAL A 65 3.09 -16.06 2.76
N THR A 66 3.82 -15.91 1.66
CA THR A 66 5.15 -15.27 1.64
C THR A 66 5.19 -14.17 0.59
N TRP A 67 5.99 -13.14 0.84
CA TRP A 67 6.07 -11.96 -0.03
C TRP A 67 7.46 -11.36 -0.08
N LYS A 68 7.66 -10.42 -1.02
CA LYS A 68 8.89 -9.65 -1.14
C LYS A 68 8.92 -8.57 -0.05
N LYS A 69 10.03 -8.49 0.69
CA LYS A 69 10.22 -7.45 1.71
C LYS A 69 10.22 -6.07 1.06
N ALA A 70 9.46 -5.14 1.62
CA ALA A 70 9.47 -3.74 1.24
C ALA A 70 10.25 -2.93 2.30
N LYS A 71 10.86 -1.82 1.87
CA LYS A 71 11.62 -0.92 2.73
C LYS A 71 10.74 0.28 3.17
N SER A 72 11.12 0.90 4.27
CA SER A 72 10.53 2.17 4.77
C SER A 72 9.01 2.12 4.96
N ILE A 73 8.47 1.00 5.40
CA ILE A 73 7.06 0.76 5.68
C ILE A 73 6.83 0.47 7.17
N SER A 74 5.60 0.61 7.63
CA SER A 74 5.19 0.22 9.00
C SER A 74 4.71 -1.23 9.06
N GLY A 75 4.12 -1.75 7.97
CA GLY A 75 3.65 -3.13 7.93
C GLY A 75 2.97 -3.50 6.62
N TYR A 76 2.34 -4.68 6.67
CA TYR A 76 1.61 -5.24 5.55
C TYR A 76 0.16 -5.55 5.96
N GLN A 77 -0.73 -5.44 5.01
CA GLN A 77 -2.10 -5.92 5.12
C GLN A 77 -2.34 -7.00 4.06
N ILE A 78 -2.66 -8.21 4.53
CA ILE A 78 -3.00 -9.35 3.68
C ILE A 78 -4.52 -9.44 3.65
N SER A 79 -5.10 -9.45 2.47
CA SER A 79 -6.54 -9.63 2.27
C SER A 79 -6.80 -10.96 1.59
N TYR A 80 -7.78 -11.73 2.08
CA TYR A 80 -8.10 -13.04 1.55
C TYR A 80 -9.60 -13.31 1.53
N SER A 81 -10.08 -13.98 0.49
CA SER A 81 -11.49 -14.29 0.26
C SER A 81 -11.64 -15.58 -0.56
N GLN A 82 -12.77 -16.25 -0.43
CA GLN A 82 -13.16 -17.33 -1.34
C GLN A 82 -13.66 -16.78 -2.69
N ASN A 83 -14.01 -15.50 -2.74
CA ASN A 83 -14.49 -14.85 -3.95
C ASN A 83 -13.32 -14.20 -4.72
N SER A 84 -13.23 -14.46 -6.02
CA SER A 84 -12.20 -13.90 -6.90
C SER A 84 -12.27 -12.37 -7.02
N SER A 85 -13.45 -11.77 -6.86
CA SER A 85 -13.64 -10.32 -6.81
C SER A 85 -13.27 -9.71 -5.45
N MET A 86 -12.82 -10.52 -4.48
CA MET A 86 -12.47 -10.10 -3.12
C MET A 86 -13.65 -9.54 -2.32
N LYS A 87 -14.88 -9.88 -2.68
CA LYS A 87 -16.06 -9.58 -1.85
C LYS A 87 -15.97 -10.34 -0.52
N LYS A 88 -16.47 -9.73 0.57
CA LYS A 88 -16.41 -10.28 1.95
C LYS A 88 -15.01 -10.75 2.36
N ALA A 89 -13.97 -10.05 1.90
CA ALA A 89 -12.58 -10.40 2.22
C ALA A 89 -12.27 -10.13 3.69
N LYS A 90 -11.57 -11.08 4.32
CA LYS A 90 -10.93 -10.90 5.62
C LYS A 90 -9.56 -10.26 5.45
N ALA A 91 -9.08 -9.60 6.48
CA ALA A 91 -7.77 -8.96 6.49
C ALA A 91 -6.93 -9.39 7.70
N LEU A 92 -5.64 -9.57 7.46
CA LEU A 92 -4.63 -9.79 8.48
C LEU A 92 -3.54 -8.71 8.35
N THR A 93 -3.24 -8.02 9.45
CA THR A 93 -2.18 -7.01 9.49
C THR A 93 -0.96 -7.59 10.18
N VAL A 94 0.22 -7.38 9.60
CA VAL A 94 1.50 -7.86 10.13
C VAL A 94 2.57 -6.76 10.08
N LYS A 95 3.59 -6.88 10.95
CA LYS A 95 4.69 -5.92 11.09
C LYS A 95 5.53 -5.81 9.81
N GLY A 96 6.20 -4.68 9.61
CA GLY A 96 7.04 -4.42 8.43
C GLY A 96 8.29 -5.29 8.32
N SER A 97 8.72 -5.90 9.42
CA SER A 97 9.83 -6.87 9.42
C SER A 97 9.44 -8.26 8.88
N ALA A 98 8.14 -8.59 8.88
CA ALA A 98 7.66 -9.90 8.45
C ALA A 98 7.77 -10.10 6.92
N THR A 99 8.08 -11.33 6.51
CA THR A 99 8.09 -11.77 5.10
C THR A 99 7.21 -12.98 4.87
N ARG A 100 6.57 -13.49 5.93
CA ARG A 100 5.63 -14.60 5.91
C ARG A 100 4.55 -14.44 6.99
N ALA A 101 3.40 -15.02 6.75
CA ALA A 101 2.31 -15.14 7.72
C ALA A 101 1.49 -16.40 7.43
N THR A 102 0.79 -16.88 8.46
CA THR A 102 -0.12 -18.02 8.32
C THR A 102 -1.55 -17.55 8.51
N LEU A 103 -2.38 -17.75 7.50
CA LEU A 103 -3.83 -17.60 7.56
C LEU A 103 -4.41 -18.86 8.22
N LYS A 104 -5.17 -18.67 9.27
CA LYS A 104 -5.77 -19.77 10.05
C LYS A 104 -7.30 -19.78 9.93
N LYS A 105 -7.94 -20.85 10.38
CA LYS A 105 -9.41 -21.02 10.39
C LYS A 105 -10.02 -20.88 8.98
N LEU A 106 -9.33 -21.42 7.99
CA LEU A 106 -9.83 -21.48 6.62
C LEU A 106 -10.68 -22.74 6.43
N VAL A 107 -11.55 -22.74 5.43
CA VAL A 107 -12.42 -23.89 5.11
C VAL A 107 -11.64 -24.85 4.21
N SER A 108 -11.50 -26.11 4.65
CA SER A 108 -10.84 -27.16 3.86
C SER A 108 -11.53 -27.39 2.52
N LYS A 109 -10.77 -27.81 1.53
CA LYS A 109 -11.19 -28.07 0.14
C LYS A 109 -11.69 -26.82 -0.63
N LYS A 110 -11.82 -25.66 0.01
CA LYS A 110 -12.22 -24.41 -0.64
C LYS A 110 -11.00 -23.66 -1.23
N LYS A 111 -11.24 -22.94 -2.32
CA LYS A 111 -10.25 -22.08 -2.96
C LYS A 111 -10.29 -20.68 -2.34
N TYR A 112 -9.14 -20.14 -2.01
CA TYR A 112 -8.99 -18.77 -1.52
C TYR A 112 -8.12 -17.95 -2.46
N TYR A 113 -8.46 -16.68 -2.60
CA TYR A 113 -7.71 -15.66 -3.31
C TYR A 113 -7.07 -14.74 -2.27
N VAL A 114 -5.80 -14.46 -2.44
CA VAL A 114 -4.99 -13.69 -1.51
C VAL A 114 -4.31 -12.56 -2.25
N ARG A 115 -4.29 -11.35 -1.66
CA ARG A 115 -3.52 -10.20 -2.11
C ARG A 115 -2.90 -9.49 -0.92
N ILE A 116 -1.87 -8.70 -1.16
CA ILE A 116 -1.14 -7.98 -0.12
C ILE A 116 -0.91 -6.54 -0.53
N ARG A 117 -0.85 -5.65 0.44
CA ARG A 117 -0.37 -4.27 0.28
C ARG A 117 0.49 -3.87 1.47
N THR A 118 1.31 -2.84 1.28
CA THR A 118 2.07 -2.22 2.36
C THR A 118 1.26 -1.08 2.98
N TYR A 119 1.63 -0.67 4.18
CA TYR A 119 1.18 0.58 4.77
C TYR A 119 2.30 1.28 5.53
N LYS A 120 2.20 2.60 5.60
CA LYS A 120 3.04 3.47 6.42
C LYS A 120 2.15 4.30 7.33
N VAL A 121 2.50 4.36 8.61
CA VAL A 121 1.87 5.26 9.58
C VAL A 121 2.66 6.57 9.60
N VAL A 122 1.96 7.68 9.38
CA VAL A 122 2.53 9.03 9.44
C VAL A 122 1.56 9.88 10.24
N SER A 123 2.02 10.44 11.37
CA SER A 123 1.21 11.25 12.30
C SER A 123 -0.12 10.56 12.67
N GLY A 124 -0.06 9.28 13.04
CA GLY A 124 -1.22 8.47 13.43
C GLY A 124 -2.10 7.99 12.26
N LYS A 125 -1.89 8.45 11.03
CA LYS A 125 -2.68 8.08 9.85
C LYS A 125 -1.98 7.01 9.02
N LYS A 126 -2.73 6.00 8.57
CA LYS A 126 -2.24 4.94 7.68
C LYS A 126 -2.37 5.35 6.21
N TYR A 127 -1.27 5.26 5.47
CA TYR A 127 -1.23 5.40 4.02
C TYR A 127 -0.92 4.04 3.42
N TYR A 128 -1.75 3.59 2.48
CA TYR A 128 -1.65 2.26 1.88
C TYR A 128 -1.10 2.32 0.46
N SER A 129 -0.30 1.32 0.10
CA SER A 129 0.07 1.11 -1.31
C SER A 129 -1.11 0.55 -2.12
N LYS A 130 -0.95 0.48 -3.44
CA LYS A 130 -1.82 -0.34 -4.27
C LYS A 130 -1.71 -1.82 -3.88
N TRP A 131 -2.76 -2.59 -4.13
CA TRP A 131 -2.74 -4.04 -3.93
C TRP A 131 -1.80 -4.73 -4.91
N SER A 132 -1.20 -5.85 -4.47
CA SER A 132 -0.50 -6.78 -5.35
C SER A 132 -1.48 -7.50 -6.28
N SER A 133 -0.95 -8.17 -7.30
CA SER A 133 -1.68 -9.21 -8.02
C SER A 133 -2.15 -10.29 -7.04
N LYS A 134 -3.30 -10.91 -7.33
CA LYS A 134 -3.86 -11.99 -6.53
C LYS A 134 -3.15 -13.31 -6.82
N LYS A 135 -2.97 -14.13 -5.78
CA LYS A 135 -2.65 -15.56 -5.91
C LYS A 135 -3.77 -16.38 -5.29
N SER A 136 -4.01 -17.56 -5.82
CA SER A 136 -5.02 -18.47 -5.28
C SER A 136 -4.38 -19.72 -4.69
N VAL A 137 -5.07 -20.34 -3.74
CA VAL A 137 -4.67 -21.58 -3.10
C VAL A 137 -5.92 -22.39 -2.74
N LYS A 138 -5.88 -23.71 -2.97
CA LYS A 138 -6.87 -24.64 -2.44
C LYS A 138 -6.42 -25.11 -1.06
N ILE A 139 -7.30 -25.01 -0.09
CA ILE A 139 -6.99 -25.34 1.31
C ILE A 139 -7.08 -26.87 1.52
N ARG A 140 -6.09 -27.41 2.22
CA ARG A 140 -6.09 -28.79 2.71
C ARG A 140 -7.11 -29.02 3.81
#